data_9dca939a5344689872a2f1f61f34393c
#
_entry.id   9dca939a5344689872a2f1f61f34393c
#
_cell.length_a   1.000
_cell.length_b   1.000
_cell.length_c   1.000
_cell.angle_alpha   90.00
_cell.angle_beta   90.00
_cell.angle_gamma   90.00
#
_symmetry.space_group_name_H-M   'P 1'
#
loop_
_entity.id
_entity.type
_entity.pdbx_description
1 polymer ?
#
loop_
_entity_poly.entity_id
_entity_poly.type
_entity_poly.pdbx_seq_one_letter_code
_entity_poly.pdbx_strand_id
1 'polypeptide(L)'
;MATRTKAIITCAPTGAIHTPSMSPHLPVTAEQIARAAIDAAEAGAAIVHLHARDPRDGRPSQDPELFRPFLKAIRAESDAIVNITTGGSPHMTVPERMRPVTEFQPELASLNMGSMNFGLYEMLNRFTEFKHDWERPYLEESDDRIFRNTFRDIAHILNSCAENRTRFEIECYDIGHLYTAAHFLERGMLKPPLFIQSVFGIRGGIGPHPED
;
A
#
# COMPACT_ATOMS: atom_id res chain seq x y z
N MET A 1 31.45 -18.66 -11.76
CA MET A 1 29.98 -18.79 -11.91
C MET A 1 29.38 -17.67 -11.10
N ALA A 2 28.65 -16.72 -11.73
CA ALA A 2 27.93 -15.69 -11.00
C ALA A 2 26.85 -16.40 -10.15
N THR A 3 26.92 -16.26 -8.84
CA THR A 3 25.86 -16.70 -7.93
C THR A 3 24.59 -15.93 -8.32
N ARG A 4 23.57 -16.64 -8.83
CA ARG A 4 22.25 -16.05 -9.04
C ARG A 4 21.74 -15.57 -7.68
N THR A 5 21.75 -14.27 -7.46
CA THR A 5 21.09 -13.65 -6.32
C THR A 5 19.58 -13.82 -6.51
N LYS A 6 18.92 -14.39 -5.50
CA LYS A 6 17.44 -14.48 -5.50
C LYS A 6 16.86 -13.07 -5.36
N ALA A 7 15.85 -12.74 -6.15
CA ALA A 7 15.06 -11.53 -5.99
C ALA A 7 13.80 -11.83 -5.16
N ILE A 8 13.40 -10.89 -4.32
CA ILE A 8 12.10 -10.91 -3.65
C ILE A 8 11.13 -10.20 -4.57
N ILE A 9 10.02 -10.87 -4.91
CA ILE A 9 8.95 -10.29 -5.72
C ILE A 9 7.77 -10.01 -4.80
N THR A 10 7.35 -8.75 -4.75
CA THR A 10 6.10 -8.32 -4.12
C THR A 10 5.05 -8.06 -5.20
N CYS A 11 3.89 -8.69 -5.09
CA CYS A 11 2.75 -8.40 -5.96
C CYS A 11 1.69 -7.60 -5.20
N ALA A 12 1.23 -6.49 -5.79
CA ALA A 12 0.14 -5.67 -5.29
C ALA A 12 -1.11 -5.85 -6.20
N PRO A 13 -1.98 -6.83 -5.94
CA PRO A 13 -3.11 -7.17 -6.81
C PRO A 13 -4.12 -6.05 -6.95
N THR A 14 -4.30 -5.27 -5.90
CA THR A 14 -5.15 -4.08 -5.84
C THR A 14 -4.46 -3.01 -5.02
N GLY A 15 -4.84 -1.77 -5.17
CA GLY A 15 -4.31 -0.62 -4.44
C GLY A 15 -5.43 0.37 -4.18
N ALA A 16 -5.10 1.62 -3.84
CA ALA A 16 -6.06 2.71 -3.69
C ALA A 16 -6.08 3.67 -4.89
N ILE A 17 -5.10 3.58 -5.80
CA ILE A 17 -4.93 4.51 -6.92
C ILE A 17 -5.96 4.25 -8.03
N HIS A 18 -6.04 3.00 -8.50
CA HIS A 18 -6.92 2.65 -9.59
C HIS A 18 -8.38 2.61 -9.15
N THR A 19 -9.26 3.12 -10.01
CA THR A 19 -10.71 3.04 -9.82
C THR A 19 -11.32 1.95 -10.69
N PRO A 20 -12.54 1.45 -10.40
CA PRO A 20 -13.19 0.38 -11.15
C PRO A 20 -13.37 0.65 -12.64
N SER A 21 -13.43 1.91 -13.04
CA SER A 21 -13.54 2.30 -14.46
C SER A 21 -12.23 2.21 -15.21
N MET A 22 -11.08 2.21 -14.52
CA MET A 22 -9.76 2.18 -15.16
C MET A 22 -9.36 0.80 -15.64
N SER A 23 -9.88 -0.26 -15.03
CA SER A 23 -9.57 -1.64 -15.44
C SER A 23 -10.70 -2.59 -15.09
N PRO A 24 -11.13 -3.44 -16.03
CA PRO A 24 -12.08 -4.52 -15.77
C PRO A 24 -11.46 -5.65 -14.90
N HIS A 25 -10.14 -5.65 -14.75
CA HIS A 25 -9.39 -6.66 -14.00
C HIS A 25 -9.03 -6.23 -12.59
N LEU A 26 -9.47 -5.03 -12.14
CA LEU A 26 -9.23 -4.57 -10.79
C LEU A 26 -9.99 -5.47 -9.79
N PRO A 27 -9.30 -6.20 -8.89
CA PRO A 27 -9.99 -6.99 -7.87
C PRO A 27 -10.69 -6.07 -6.87
N VAL A 28 -11.99 -6.32 -6.64
CA VAL A 28 -12.84 -5.52 -5.74
C VAL A 28 -13.39 -6.37 -4.61
N THR A 29 -13.94 -7.57 -4.92
CA THR A 29 -14.51 -8.44 -3.88
C THR A 29 -13.41 -9.22 -3.15
N ALA A 30 -13.74 -9.71 -1.97
CA ALA A 30 -12.81 -10.52 -1.18
C ALA A 30 -12.32 -11.76 -1.94
N GLU A 31 -13.21 -12.40 -2.71
CA GLU A 31 -12.87 -13.57 -3.52
C GLU A 31 -11.90 -13.20 -4.66
N GLN A 32 -12.14 -12.07 -5.32
CA GLN A 32 -11.26 -11.58 -6.39
C GLN A 32 -9.88 -11.21 -5.86
N ILE A 33 -9.82 -10.53 -4.71
CA ILE A 33 -8.56 -10.15 -4.05
C ILE A 33 -7.79 -11.40 -3.62
N ALA A 34 -8.47 -12.35 -2.97
CA ALA A 34 -7.87 -13.62 -2.56
C ALA A 34 -7.31 -14.38 -3.77
N ARG A 35 -8.11 -14.56 -4.83
CA ARG A 35 -7.69 -15.31 -6.01
C ARG A 35 -6.48 -14.65 -6.69
N ALA A 36 -6.52 -13.33 -6.88
CA ALA A 36 -5.40 -12.61 -7.48
C ALA A 36 -4.10 -12.71 -6.65
N ALA A 37 -4.21 -12.70 -5.33
CA ALA A 37 -3.06 -12.86 -4.43
C ALA A 37 -2.49 -14.30 -4.46
N ILE A 38 -3.36 -15.31 -4.48
CA ILE A 38 -2.97 -16.73 -4.56
C ILE A 38 -2.32 -17.02 -5.92
N ASP A 39 -2.92 -16.56 -7.03
CA ASP A 39 -2.34 -16.71 -8.37
C ASP A 39 -0.97 -16.02 -8.49
N ALA A 40 -0.81 -14.86 -7.86
CA ALA A 40 0.49 -14.19 -7.81
C ALA A 40 1.55 -15.00 -7.03
N ALA A 41 1.16 -15.59 -5.91
CA ALA A 41 2.04 -16.46 -5.12
C ALA A 41 2.42 -17.73 -5.91
N GLU A 42 1.48 -18.39 -6.56
CA GLU A 42 1.72 -19.52 -7.46
C GLU A 42 2.67 -19.16 -8.61
N ALA A 43 2.57 -17.93 -9.13
CA ALA A 43 3.48 -17.41 -10.15
C ALA A 43 4.87 -17.01 -9.61
N GLY A 44 5.10 -17.07 -8.27
CA GLY A 44 6.39 -16.86 -7.63
C GLY A 44 6.53 -15.56 -6.84
N ALA A 45 5.45 -14.83 -6.56
CA ALA A 45 5.48 -13.72 -5.61
C ALA A 45 5.73 -14.24 -4.19
N ALA A 46 6.75 -13.70 -3.52
CA ALA A 46 7.06 -14.02 -2.13
C ALA A 46 6.22 -13.21 -1.14
N ILE A 47 5.75 -12.04 -1.56
CA ILE A 47 4.97 -11.10 -0.76
C ILE A 47 3.74 -10.69 -1.57
N VAL A 48 2.58 -10.60 -0.91
CA VAL A 48 1.37 -10.02 -1.47
C VAL A 48 0.98 -8.78 -0.68
N HIS A 49 1.01 -7.62 -1.35
CA HIS A 49 0.63 -6.33 -0.76
C HIS A 49 -0.86 -6.07 -0.98
N LEU A 50 -1.59 -5.90 0.11
CA LEU A 50 -3.04 -6.00 0.11
C LEU A 50 -3.73 -4.71 0.58
N HIS A 51 -4.74 -4.34 -0.19
CA HIS A 51 -5.75 -3.36 0.15
C HIS A 51 -7.12 -4.03 0.15
N ALA A 52 -8.08 -3.48 0.91
CA ALA A 52 -9.48 -3.85 0.78
C ALA A 52 -10.27 -2.77 0.04
N ARG A 53 -11.37 -3.19 -0.54
CA ARG A 53 -12.32 -2.32 -1.24
C ARG A 53 -13.75 -2.64 -0.80
N ASP A 54 -14.61 -1.63 -0.81
CA ASP A 54 -16.04 -1.84 -0.62
C ASP A 54 -16.58 -2.63 -1.84
N PRO A 55 -17.16 -3.80 -1.63
CA PRO A 55 -17.63 -4.63 -2.74
C PRO A 55 -18.81 -4.03 -3.51
N ARG A 56 -19.48 -2.99 -2.97
CA ARG A 56 -20.62 -2.33 -3.58
C ARG A 56 -20.21 -1.41 -4.72
N ASP A 57 -19.09 -0.69 -4.57
CA ASP A 57 -18.68 0.34 -5.50
C ASP A 57 -17.17 0.42 -5.76
N GLY A 58 -16.40 -0.47 -5.15
CA GLY A 58 -14.94 -0.56 -5.34
C GLY A 58 -14.12 0.52 -4.66
N ARG A 59 -14.70 1.35 -3.78
CA ARG A 59 -13.93 2.33 -2.99
C ARG A 59 -12.88 1.66 -2.13
N PRO A 60 -11.67 2.23 -2.01
CA PRO A 60 -10.71 1.78 -1.02
C PRO A 60 -11.27 1.83 0.39
N SER A 61 -11.01 0.79 1.19
CA SER A 61 -11.51 0.68 2.56
C SER A 61 -10.44 0.15 3.50
N GLN A 62 -10.49 0.60 4.77
CA GLN A 62 -9.68 0.07 5.87
C GLN A 62 -10.57 -0.56 6.95
N ASP A 63 -11.76 -1.01 6.59
CA ASP A 63 -12.59 -1.80 7.48
C ASP A 63 -12.03 -3.22 7.60
N PRO A 64 -11.61 -3.67 8.80
CA PRO A 64 -11.05 -5.00 9.02
C PRO A 64 -11.98 -6.14 8.56
N GLU A 65 -13.29 -5.94 8.61
CA GLU A 65 -14.25 -6.97 8.18
C GLU A 65 -14.14 -7.25 6.67
N LEU A 66 -13.68 -6.30 5.87
CA LEU A 66 -13.43 -6.50 4.43
C LEU A 66 -12.09 -7.21 4.17
N PHE A 67 -11.13 -7.10 5.10
CA PHE A 67 -9.85 -7.83 5.02
C PHE A 67 -9.98 -9.30 5.43
N ARG A 68 -10.77 -9.58 6.45
CA ARG A 68 -10.87 -10.89 7.10
C ARG A 68 -11.10 -12.05 6.12
N PRO A 69 -12.05 -11.99 5.17
CA PRO A 69 -12.33 -13.12 4.28
C PRO A 69 -11.15 -13.47 3.38
N PHE A 70 -10.54 -12.46 2.71
CA PHE A 70 -9.45 -12.74 1.79
C PHE A 70 -8.15 -13.11 2.54
N LEU A 71 -7.87 -12.53 3.71
CA LEU A 71 -6.73 -12.93 4.52
C LEU A 71 -6.83 -14.40 4.95
N LYS A 72 -8.03 -14.84 5.32
CA LYS A 72 -8.28 -16.25 5.67
C LYS A 72 -8.04 -17.18 4.47
N ALA A 73 -8.52 -16.81 3.28
CA ALA A 73 -8.36 -17.60 2.07
C ALA A 73 -6.87 -17.69 1.65
N ILE A 74 -6.18 -16.54 1.60
CA ILE A 74 -4.75 -16.49 1.25
C ILE A 74 -3.92 -17.37 2.20
N ARG A 75 -4.15 -17.26 3.50
CA ARG A 75 -3.42 -18.07 4.50
C ARG A 75 -3.69 -19.57 4.37
N ALA A 76 -4.85 -19.97 3.88
CA ALA A 76 -5.21 -21.38 3.71
C ALA A 76 -4.58 -22.01 2.46
N GLU A 77 -4.28 -21.21 1.44
CA GLU A 77 -3.89 -21.69 0.11
C GLU A 77 -2.49 -21.20 -0.34
N SER A 78 -1.80 -20.38 0.47
CA SER A 78 -0.51 -19.79 0.09
C SER A 78 0.41 -19.57 1.29
N ASP A 79 1.71 -19.76 1.07
CA ASP A 79 2.80 -19.44 2.02
C ASP A 79 3.37 -18.02 1.80
N ALA A 80 2.77 -17.21 0.90
CA ALA A 80 3.22 -15.85 0.65
C ALA A 80 3.07 -14.97 1.90
N ILE A 81 4.07 -14.13 2.14
CA ILE A 81 4.04 -13.15 3.23
C ILE A 81 2.94 -12.13 2.94
N VAL A 82 2.05 -11.95 3.90
CA VAL A 82 1.00 -10.95 3.84
C VAL A 82 1.54 -9.59 4.26
N ASN A 83 1.42 -8.60 3.36
CA ASN A 83 1.73 -7.20 3.60
C ASN A 83 0.43 -6.38 3.55
N ILE A 84 0.00 -5.84 4.69
CA ILE A 84 -1.20 -5.00 4.77
C ILE A 84 -0.82 -3.53 4.66
N THR A 85 -1.51 -2.80 3.78
CA THR A 85 -1.30 -1.36 3.63
C THR A 85 -1.63 -0.57 4.90
N THR A 86 -0.80 0.43 5.22
CA THR A 86 -1.17 1.52 6.13
C THR A 86 -1.50 2.82 5.38
N GLY A 87 -1.48 2.78 4.05
CA GLY A 87 -1.77 3.95 3.20
C GLY A 87 -3.25 4.33 3.19
N GLY A 88 -4.11 3.33 3.12
CA GLY A 88 -5.55 3.53 3.09
C GLY A 88 -6.02 4.37 1.90
N SER A 89 -6.83 5.37 2.18
CA SER A 89 -7.33 6.38 1.24
C SER A 89 -7.00 7.78 1.78
N PRO A 90 -6.88 8.79 0.91
CA PRO A 90 -6.46 10.14 1.30
C PRO A 90 -7.30 10.82 2.37
N HIS A 91 -8.56 10.47 2.47
CA HIS A 91 -9.48 11.05 3.46
C HIS A 91 -9.43 10.36 4.82
N MET A 92 -8.67 9.27 4.95
CA MET A 92 -8.59 8.50 6.19
C MET A 92 -7.54 9.07 7.15
N THR A 93 -7.91 9.17 8.41
CA THR A 93 -6.97 9.46 9.50
C THR A 93 -6.00 8.30 9.74
N VAL A 94 -4.86 8.55 10.38
CA VAL A 94 -3.90 7.47 10.70
C VAL A 94 -4.52 6.37 11.56
N PRO A 95 -5.32 6.65 12.61
CA PRO A 95 -6.02 5.58 13.34
C PRO A 95 -6.92 4.72 12.47
N GLU A 96 -7.66 5.31 11.52
CA GLU A 96 -8.50 4.55 10.59
C GLU A 96 -7.65 3.65 9.69
N ARG A 97 -6.56 4.19 9.13
CA ARG A 97 -5.63 3.42 8.26
C ARG A 97 -4.99 2.25 8.99
N MET A 98 -4.78 2.37 10.29
CA MET A 98 -4.12 1.35 11.13
C MET A 98 -5.05 0.22 11.59
N ARG A 99 -6.37 0.36 11.47
CA ARG A 99 -7.33 -0.65 11.97
C ARG A 99 -6.98 -2.08 11.55
N PRO A 100 -6.80 -2.39 10.25
CA PRO A 100 -6.52 -3.78 9.85
C PRO A 100 -5.15 -4.27 10.33
N VAL A 101 -4.13 -3.42 10.35
CA VAL A 101 -2.79 -3.81 10.82
C VAL A 101 -2.80 -4.11 12.32
N THR A 102 -3.50 -3.30 13.12
CA THR A 102 -3.61 -3.49 14.57
C THR A 102 -4.39 -4.76 14.90
N GLU A 103 -5.45 -5.05 14.13
CA GLU A 103 -6.30 -6.21 14.37
C GLU A 103 -5.65 -7.52 13.93
N PHE A 104 -5.08 -7.56 12.73
CA PHE A 104 -4.58 -8.81 12.16
C PHE A 104 -3.10 -9.07 12.43
N GLN A 105 -2.35 -8.06 12.86
CA GLN A 105 -0.91 -8.15 13.18
C GLN A 105 -0.14 -8.94 12.11
N PRO A 106 -0.14 -8.49 10.84
CA PRO A 106 0.48 -9.22 9.75
C PRO A 106 2.00 -9.31 9.94
N GLU A 107 2.65 -10.21 9.22
CA GLU A 107 4.12 -10.29 9.21
C GLU A 107 4.75 -9.00 8.67
N LEU A 108 4.09 -8.37 7.67
CA LEU A 108 4.56 -7.15 7.02
C LEU A 108 3.41 -6.15 6.88
N ALA A 109 3.72 -4.87 7.04
CA ALA A 109 2.82 -3.76 6.72
C ALA A 109 3.60 -2.69 5.95
N SER A 110 2.97 -1.98 5.02
CA SER A 110 3.65 -0.89 4.34
C SER A 110 3.67 0.37 5.20
N LEU A 111 4.72 1.19 5.06
CA LEU A 111 4.86 2.46 5.76
C LEU A 111 5.51 3.51 4.88
N ASN A 112 4.73 4.49 4.48
CA ASN A 112 5.20 5.68 3.77
C ASN A 112 6.03 6.57 4.71
N MET A 113 7.27 6.89 4.32
CA MET A 113 8.21 7.62 5.18
C MET A 113 8.15 9.14 5.05
N GLY A 114 7.05 9.69 4.57
CA GLY A 114 6.86 11.14 4.54
C GLY A 114 5.51 11.57 3.96
N SER A 115 5.20 12.85 4.16
CA SER A 115 4.08 13.50 3.49
C SER A 115 4.51 13.99 2.12
N MET A 116 3.59 13.93 1.14
CA MET A 116 3.86 14.39 -0.23
C MET A 116 2.56 14.81 -0.92
N ASN A 117 2.66 15.62 -1.96
CA ASN A 117 1.58 15.74 -2.92
C ASN A 117 1.36 14.38 -3.58
N PHE A 118 0.11 14.03 -3.85
CA PHE A 118 -0.22 12.73 -4.44
C PHE A 118 -1.23 12.92 -5.56
N GLY A 119 -0.73 13.37 -6.72
CA GLY A 119 -1.57 13.76 -7.86
C GLY A 119 -2.00 12.59 -8.72
N LEU A 120 -3.30 12.41 -8.89
CA LEU A 120 -3.93 11.44 -9.78
C LEU A 120 -4.78 12.12 -10.86
N TYR A 121 -4.98 13.42 -10.78
CA TYR A 121 -5.89 14.20 -11.63
C TYR A 121 -5.55 14.10 -13.13
N GLU A 122 -4.30 13.89 -13.49
CA GLU A 122 -3.91 13.70 -14.89
C GLU A 122 -4.54 12.44 -15.53
N MET A 123 -5.00 11.47 -14.73
CA MET A 123 -5.73 10.31 -15.23
C MET A 123 -7.07 10.68 -15.89
N LEU A 124 -7.63 11.86 -15.56
CA LEU A 124 -8.82 12.40 -16.21
C LEU A 124 -8.62 12.68 -17.70
N ASN A 125 -7.40 12.89 -18.14
CA ASN A 125 -7.08 13.04 -19.57
C ASN A 125 -7.28 11.72 -20.34
N ARG A 126 -7.21 10.59 -19.65
CA ARG A 126 -7.31 9.25 -20.23
C ARG A 126 -8.66 8.59 -19.96
N PHE A 127 -9.25 8.84 -18.78
CA PHE A 127 -10.51 8.22 -18.36
C PHE A 127 -11.58 9.30 -18.22
N THR A 128 -12.60 9.23 -19.07
CA THR A 128 -13.67 10.22 -19.15
C THR A 128 -15.02 9.68 -18.69
N GLU A 129 -15.19 8.36 -18.74
CA GLU A 129 -16.42 7.67 -18.33
C GLU A 129 -16.18 6.88 -17.05
N PHE A 130 -17.09 7.01 -16.09
CA PHE A 130 -16.97 6.41 -14.77
C PHE A 130 -18.22 5.60 -14.42
N LYS A 131 -18.00 4.44 -13.79
CA LYS A 131 -19.06 3.52 -13.35
C LYS A 131 -19.76 4.02 -12.10
N HIS A 132 -19.02 4.73 -11.24
CA HIS A 132 -19.51 5.20 -9.94
C HIS A 132 -19.24 6.69 -9.77
N ASP A 133 -20.18 7.40 -9.14
CA ASP A 133 -20.13 8.86 -8.96
C ASP A 133 -18.93 9.34 -8.16
N TRP A 134 -18.32 8.48 -7.33
CA TRP A 134 -17.17 8.84 -6.52
C TRP A 134 -15.84 8.88 -7.29
N GLU A 135 -15.72 8.19 -8.44
CA GLU A 135 -14.45 8.00 -9.13
C GLU A 135 -13.89 9.32 -9.69
N ARG A 136 -14.73 10.10 -10.37
CA ARG A 136 -14.31 11.38 -10.92
C ARG A 136 -13.88 12.38 -9.83
N PRO A 137 -14.68 12.67 -8.79
CA PRO A 137 -14.24 13.56 -7.69
C PRO A 137 -12.97 13.06 -7.01
N TYR A 138 -12.81 11.75 -6.83
CA TYR A 138 -11.60 11.15 -6.25
C TYR A 138 -10.33 11.50 -7.02
N LEU A 139 -10.41 11.60 -8.35
CA LEU A 139 -9.28 11.99 -9.19
C LEU A 139 -9.12 13.52 -9.21
N GLU A 140 -10.22 14.26 -9.39
CA GLU A 140 -10.21 15.73 -9.46
C GLU A 140 -9.58 16.35 -8.22
N GLU A 141 -10.02 15.95 -7.03
CA GLU A 141 -9.52 16.47 -5.75
C GLU A 141 -8.04 16.17 -5.48
N SER A 142 -7.41 15.31 -6.29
CA SER A 142 -6.03 14.93 -6.06
C SER A 142 -5.00 16.01 -6.43
N ASP A 143 -5.40 17.07 -7.10
CA ASP A 143 -4.54 18.24 -7.39
C ASP A 143 -4.29 19.11 -6.15
N ASP A 144 -5.22 19.08 -5.17
CA ASP A 144 -5.11 19.77 -3.87
C ASP A 144 -4.97 18.77 -2.71
N ARG A 145 -4.35 17.61 -2.97
CA ARG A 145 -4.23 16.52 -1.99
C ARG A 145 -2.83 16.34 -1.49
N ILE A 146 -2.70 16.25 -0.17
CA ILE A 146 -1.49 15.82 0.50
C ILE A 146 -1.71 14.41 1.05
N PHE A 147 -0.90 13.44 0.60
CA PHE A 147 -0.76 12.20 1.35
C PHE A 147 -0.02 12.52 2.64
N ARG A 148 -0.73 12.45 3.75
CA ARG A 148 -0.22 12.90 5.02
C ARG A 148 0.43 11.76 5.80
N ASN A 149 1.74 11.90 6.08
CA ASN A 149 2.51 11.09 7.03
C ASN A 149 3.58 11.98 7.67
N THR A 150 3.18 12.76 8.69
CA THR A 150 4.10 13.60 9.46
C THR A 150 5.01 12.73 10.34
N PHE A 151 6.08 13.29 10.89
CA PHE A 151 6.92 12.57 11.86
C PHE A 151 6.11 12.01 13.03
N ARG A 152 5.06 12.73 13.48
CA ARG A 152 4.15 12.25 14.53
C ARG A 152 3.32 11.05 14.05
N ASP A 153 2.83 11.09 12.82
CA ASP A 153 2.05 10.01 12.23
C ASP A 153 2.91 8.75 12.08
N ILE A 154 4.13 8.89 11.56
CA ILE A 154 5.09 7.78 11.43
C ILE A 154 5.44 7.19 12.80
N ALA A 155 5.74 8.04 13.79
CA ALA A 155 6.01 7.58 15.15
C ALA A 155 4.81 6.83 15.76
N HIS A 156 3.59 7.29 15.50
CA HIS A 156 2.37 6.60 15.94
C HIS A 156 2.23 5.22 15.30
N ILE A 157 2.43 5.11 13.99
CA ILE A 157 2.38 3.83 13.26
C ILE A 157 3.43 2.85 13.81
N LEU A 158 4.68 3.29 13.95
CA LEU A 158 5.76 2.47 14.49
C LEU A 158 5.47 1.98 15.92
N ASN A 159 4.98 2.87 16.77
CA ASN A 159 4.64 2.53 18.16
C ASN A 159 3.44 1.57 18.24
N SER A 160 2.45 1.71 17.34
CA SER A 160 1.28 0.82 17.30
C SER A 160 1.64 -0.65 17.00
N CYS A 161 2.80 -0.88 16.40
CA CYS A 161 3.31 -2.22 16.09
C CYS A 161 4.52 -2.63 16.94
N ALA A 162 4.93 -1.82 17.91
CA ALA A 162 6.16 -2.06 18.68
C ALA A 162 6.15 -3.37 19.48
N GLU A 163 4.99 -3.79 19.97
CA GLU A 163 4.80 -4.98 20.80
C GLU A 163 4.42 -6.23 20.02
N ASN A 164 4.12 -6.09 18.71
CA ASN A 164 3.81 -7.21 17.85
C ASN A 164 5.01 -7.57 16.94
N ARG A 165 4.87 -8.61 16.13
CA ARG A 165 5.94 -9.07 15.22
C ARG A 165 5.87 -8.43 13.83
N THR A 166 4.98 -7.49 13.60
CA THR A 166 4.83 -6.81 12.30
C THR A 166 6.10 -6.03 11.97
N ARG A 167 6.67 -6.29 10.80
CA ARG A 167 7.77 -5.54 10.20
C ARG A 167 7.20 -4.56 9.18
N PHE A 168 8.01 -3.60 8.75
CA PHE A 168 7.56 -2.61 7.77
C PHE A 168 8.31 -2.73 6.45
N GLU A 169 7.54 -2.73 5.35
CA GLU A 169 8.00 -2.32 4.03
C GLU A 169 8.01 -0.79 4.00
N ILE A 170 9.20 -0.24 3.99
CA ILE A 170 9.42 1.22 4.07
C ILE A 170 9.32 1.79 2.67
N GLU A 171 8.21 2.47 2.37
CA GLU A 171 7.96 3.09 1.07
C GLU A 171 8.56 4.49 1.01
N CYS A 172 9.48 4.70 0.08
CA CYS A 172 10.16 5.96 -0.18
C CYS A 172 9.78 6.47 -1.57
N TYR A 173 9.07 7.59 -1.62
CA TYR A 173 8.62 8.26 -2.84
C TYR A 173 9.50 9.45 -3.20
N ASP A 174 10.40 9.81 -2.32
CA ASP A 174 11.35 10.92 -2.47
C ASP A 174 12.61 10.61 -1.67
N ILE A 175 13.72 11.27 -2.05
CA ILE A 175 15.00 11.11 -1.34
C ILE A 175 14.90 11.54 0.15
N GLY A 176 14.05 12.53 0.46
CA GLY A 176 13.78 12.95 1.83
C GLY A 176 13.18 11.86 2.71
N HIS A 177 12.46 10.91 2.11
CA HIS A 177 11.91 9.76 2.83
C HIS A 177 13.00 8.80 3.34
N LEU A 178 14.13 8.67 2.61
CA LEU A 178 15.28 7.90 3.07
C LEU A 178 15.93 8.55 4.31
N TYR A 179 16.05 9.88 4.33
CA TYR A 179 16.53 10.61 5.52
C TYR A 179 15.56 10.47 6.69
N THR A 180 14.25 10.45 6.44
CA THR A 180 13.25 10.19 7.48
C THR A 180 13.40 8.77 8.04
N ALA A 181 13.63 7.76 7.19
CA ALA A 181 13.89 6.39 7.64
C ALA A 181 15.16 6.32 8.51
N ALA A 182 16.26 6.97 8.10
CA ALA A 182 17.48 7.07 8.87
C ALA A 182 17.25 7.72 10.24
N HIS A 183 16.49 8.82 10.29
CA HIS A 183 16.12 9.49 11.54
C HIS A 183 15.38 8.55 12.52
N PHE A 184 14.42 7.77 12.06
CA PHE A 184 13.71 6.81 12.94
C PHE A 184 14.55 5.59 13.31
N LEU A 185 15.50 5.20 12.46
CA LEU A 185 16.50 4.17 12.77
C LEU A 185 17.44 4.64 13.89
N GLU A 186 18.00 5.85 13.78
CA GLU A 186 18.86 6.46 14.82
C GLU A 186 18.15 6.59 16.18
N ARG A 187 16.85 6.83 16.16
CA ARG A 187 16.02 6.87 17.38
C ARG A 187 15.64 5.48 17.92
N GLY A 188 16.08 4.41 17.29
CA GLY A 188 15.78 3.04 17.70
C GLY A 188 14.33 2.61 17.47
N MET A 189 13.54 3.39 16.72
CA MET A 189 12.14 3.07 16.42
C MET A 189 12.01 2.12 15.23
N LEU A 190 12.99 2.10 14.32
CA LEU A 190 13.17 1.09 13.28
C LEU A 190 14.31 0.15 13.68
N LYS A 191 14.20 -1.12 13.31
CA LYS A 191 15.20 -2.16 13.64
C LYS A 191 15.68 -2.86 12.36
N PRO A 192 17.01 -2.93 12.12
CA PRO A 192 17.56 -3.65 10.98
C PRO A 192 17.23 -5.15 11.04
N PRO A 193 17.28 -5.85 9.88
CA PRO A 193 17.44 -5.30 8.54
C PRO A 193 16.18 -4.53 8.11
N LEU A 194 16.36 -3.44 7.37
CA LEU A 194 15.26 -2.67 6.82
C LEU A 194 14.89 -3.23 5.44
N PHE A 195 13.58 -3.28 5.16
CA PHE A 195 13.05 -3.56 3.84
C PHE A 195 12.55 -2.26 3.24
N ILE A 196 13.32 -1.69 2.30
CA ILE A 196 13.06 -0.38 1.70
C ILE A 196 12.64 -0.58 0.25
N GLN A 197 11.55 0.07 -0.11
CA GLN A 197 11.02 0.12 -1.46
C GLN A 197 11.01 1.57 -1.96
N SER A 198 11.72 1.86 -3.05
CA SER A 198 11.59 3.12 -3.76
C SER A 198 10.40 3.05 -4.71
N VAL A 199 9.53 4.05 -4.69
CA VAL A 199 8.33 4.12 -5.53
C VAL A 199 8.49 5.27 -6.52
N PHE A 200 8.42 4.96 -7.80
CA PHE A 200 8.67 5.88 -8.89
C PHE A 200 7.39 6.22 -9.65
N GLY A 201 7.34 7.41 -10.23
CA GLY A 201 6.32 7.80 -11.19
C GLY A 201 5.00 8.30 -10.59
N ILE A 202 4.91 8.44 -9.27
CA ILE A 202 3.78 9.13 -8.65
C ILE A 202 4.04 10.63 -8.69
N ARG A 203 3.09 11.42 -9.23
CA ARG A 203 3.22 12.86 -9.26
C ARG A 203 3.29 13.44 -7.84
N GLY A 204 4.38 14.12 -7.55
CA GLY A 204 4.73 14.63 -6.23
C GLY A 204 5.89 13.91 -5.56
N GLY A 205 6.40 12.82 -6.16
CA GLY A 205 7.59 12.09 -5.75
C GLY A 205 8.63 11.98 -6.88
N ILE A 206 9.51 10.99 -6.77
CA ILE A 206 10.54 10.67 -7.77
C ILE A 206 9.87 10.33 -9.10
N GLY A 207 10.40 10.87 -10.21
CA GLY A 207 9.92 10.61 -11.56
C GLY A 207 10.17 9.18 -12.03
N PRO A 208 9.68 8.81 -13.23
CA PRO A 208 9.80 7.44 -13.73
C PRO A 208 11.05 7.22 -14.61
N HIS A 209 11.97 8.18 -14.65
CA HIS A 209 13.13 8.10 -15.52
C HIS A 209 14.28 7.33 -14.86
N PRO A 210 15.12 6.61 -15.64
CA PRO A 210 16.25 5.86 -15.10
C PRO A 210 17.32 6.73 -14.41
N GLU A 211 17.30 8.04 -14.65
CA GLU A 211 18.22 9.02 -14.07
C GLU A 211 17.77 9.55 -12.70
N ASP A 212 16.54 9.26 -12.27
CA ASP A 212 15.92 9.78 -11.03
C ASP A 212 16.37 9.06 -9.74
#